data_91e079f90a777ea9071c54c9c8fcce91
#
_entry.id   91e079f90a777ea9071c54c9c8fcce91
#
_cell.length_a   1.000
_cell.length_b   1.000
_cell.length_c   1.000
_cell.angle_alpha   90.00
_cell.angle_beta   90.00
_cell.angle_gamma   90.00
#
_symmetry.space_group_name_H-M   'P 1'
#
loop_
_entity.id
_entity.type
_entity.pdbx_description
1 polymer ?
#
loop_
_entity_poly.entity_id
_entity_poly.type
_entity_poly.pdbx_seq_one_letter_code
_entity_poly.pdbx_strand_id
1 'polypeptide(L)'
;TCNAMETLLVDHNIAALFLPKITKQLQQAGVAIRACPWTLKLLESAHSQGTFPFQNIALAVEADWKMEYLDLILAIKIVDGIDAAMAHIAQYGSGHSEAIITSDYSHAMRFLNEVDASAVFINASTRLNDGYELGLGAELGISTSRIHARGPMGLEALTCNKFIIMGDGQVRG
;
A
#
# COMPACT_ATOMS: atom_id res chain seq x y z
N THR A 1 10.57 -0.47 -6.25
CA THR A 1 10.24 0.91 -5.86
C THR A 1 9.45 0.95 -4.57
N CYS A 2 9.66 1.95 -3.73
CA CYS A 2 9.08 2.08 -2.38
C CYS A 2 7.53 2.20 -2.35
N ASN A 3 6.90 2.52 -3.47
CA ASN A 3 5.46 2.62 -3.63
C ASN A 3 4.86 1.42 -4.41
N ALA A 4 5.62 0.35 -4.63
CA ALA A 4 5.12 -0.89 -5.18
C ALA A 4 4.30 -1.67 -4.13
N MET A 5 3.35 -2.46 -4.60
CA MET A 5 2.55 -3.33 -3.73
C MET A 5 3.42 -4.51 -3.24
N GLU A 6 3.56 -4.65 -1.93
CA GLU A 6 4.31 -5.72 -1.26
C GLU A 6 3.39 -6.74 -0.56
N THR A 7 2.21 -6.29 -0.13
CA THR A 7 1.19 -7.14 0.47
C THR A 7 -0.17 -6.89 -0.19
N LEU A 8 -0.85 -7.95 -0.55
CA LEU A 8 -2.22 -7.95 -1.07
C LEU A 8 -3.15 -8.61 -0.05
N LEU A 9 -4.05 -7.83 0.53
CA LEU A 9 -5.12 -8.31 1.40
C LEU A 9 -6.39 -8.51 0.57
N VAL A 10 -7.00 -9.68 0.65
CA VAL A 10 -8.18 -10.04 -0.15
C VAL A 10 -9.31 -10.45 0.77
N ASP A 11 -10.45 -9.79 0.65
CA ASP A 11 -11.65 -10.15 1.39
C ASP A 11 -12.07 -11.60 1.06
N HIS A 12 -12.44 -12.37 2.07
CA HIS A 12 -12.76 -13.79 1.93
C HIS A 12 -13.93 -14.02 0.96
N ASN A 13 -14.89 -13.09 0.86
CA ASN A 13 -16.06 -13.23 0.00
C ASN A 13 -15.71 -13.24 -1.49
N ILE A 14 -14.63 -12.58 -1.89
CA ILE A 14 -14.19 -12.53 -3.29
C ILE A 14 -12.98 -13.40 -3.58
N ALA A 15 -12.32 -13.93 -2.55
CA ALA A 15 -11.04 -14.61 -2.67
C ALA A 15 -11.08 -15.77 -3.67
N ALA A 16 -12.12 -16.62 -3.62
CA ALA A 16 -12.25 -17.78 -4.51
C ALA A 16 -12.36 -17.39 -6.00
N LEU A 17 -12.98 -16.24 -6.29
CA LEU A 17 -13.13 -15.74 -7.66
C LEU A 17 -11.90 -14.96 -8.12
N PHE A 18 -11.33 -14.16 -7.25
CA PHE A 18 -10.27 -13.19 -7.57
C PHE A 18 -8.88 -13.80 -7.59
N LEU A 19 -8.52 -14.57 -6.55
CA LEU A 19 -7.16 -15.06 -6.36
C LEU A 19 -6.64 -15.93 -7.50
N PRO A 20 -7.38 -16.90 -8.07
CA PRO A 20 -6.88 -17.68 -9.19
C PRO A 20 -6.56 -16.84 -10.42
N LYS A 21 -7.36 -15.80 -10.68
CA LYS A 21 -7.17 -14.89 -11.82
C LYS A 21 -5.92 -14.03 -11.67
N ILE A 22 -5.79 -13.36 -10.52
CA ILE A 22 -4.65 -12.47 -10.28
C ILE A 22 -3.35 -13.27 -10.16
N THR A 23 -3.37 -14.42 -9.49
CA THR A 23 -2.20 -15.30 -9.35
C THR A 23 -1.65 -15.71 -10.70
N LYS A 24 -2.53 -16.09 -11.65
CA LYS A 24 -2.12 -16.41 -13.02
C LYS A 24 -1.37 -15.26 -13.69
N GLN A 25 -1.87 -14.03 -13.55
CA GLN A 25 -1.24 -12.83 -14.14
C GLN A 25 0.10 -12.52 -13.46
N LEU A 26 0.16 -12.60 -12.14
CA LEU A 26 1.37 -12.38 -11.37
C LEU A 26 2.48 -13.37 -11.72
N GLN A 27 2.12 -14.65 -11.88
CA GLN A 27 3.09 -15.68 -12.30
C GLN A 27 3.58 -15.48 -13.74
N GLN A 28 2.70 -15.03 -14.64
CA GLN A 28 3.11 -14.66 -16.00
C GLN A 28 4.10 -13.49 -16.03
N ALA A 29 4.01 -12.60 -15.03
CA ALA A 29 4.93 -11.49 -14.82
C ALA A 29 6.19 -11.89 -14.01
N GLY A 30 6.34 -13.15 -13.64
CA GLY A 30 7.51 -13.67 -12.90
C GLY A 30 7.45 -13.41 -11.38
N VAL A 31 6.31 -13.00 -10.83
CA VAL A 31 6.16 -12.69 -9.41
C VAL A 31 6.06 -13.97 -8.58
N ALA A 32 6.93 -14.11 -7.58
CA ALA A 32 6.81 -15.13 -6.55
C ALA A 32 5.79 -14.71 -5.49
N ILE A 33 5.05 -15.69 -4.94
CA ILE A 33 3.97 -15.43 -3.99
C ILE A 33 4.31 -16.04 -2.62
N ARG A 34 4.10 -15.25 -1.57
CA ARG A 34 4.08 -15.69 -0.16
C ARG A 34 2.63 -15.68 0.31
N ALA A 35 2.05 -16.86 0.44
CA ALA A 35 0.63 -17.04 0.70
C ALA A 35 0.34 -17.41 2.16
N CYS A 36 -0.61 -16.74 2.82
CA CYS A 36 -1.08 -17.23 4.11
C CYS A 36 -1.70 -18.63 3.96
N PRO A 37 -1.89 -19.41 5.05
CA PRO A 37 -2.42 -20.78 4.97
C PRO A 37 -3.76 -20.87 4.21
N TRP A 38 -4.64 -19.90 4.39
CA TRP A 38 -5.93 -19.85 3.70
C TRP A 38 -5.77 -19.62 2.20
N THR A 39 -4.95 -18.64 1.84
CA THR A 39 -4.62 -18.32 0.45
C THR A 39 -3.98 -19.53 -0.23
N LEU A 40 -3.01 -20.16 0.43
CA LEU A 40 -2.30 -21.32 -0.11
C LEU A 40 -3.27 -22.46 -0.42
N LYS A 41 -4.11 -22.85 0.55
CA LYS A 41 -5.11 -23.93 0.38
C LYS A 41 -6.10 -23.64 -0.76
N LEU A 42 -6.54 -22.38 -0.89
CA LEU A 42 -7.44 -21.98 -1.98
C LEU A 42 -6.75 -22.12 -3.33
N LEU A 43 -5.50 -21.66 -3.46
CA LEU A 43 -4.74 -21.71 -4.69
C LEU A 43 -4.39 -23.16 -5.09
N GLU A 44 -4.06 -24.03 -4.14
CA GLU A 44 -3.85 -25.47 -4.37
C GLU A 44 -5.12 -26.13 -4.91
N SER A 45 -6.27 -25.82 -4.32
CA SER A 45 -7.56 -26.32 -4.81
C SER A 45 -7.87 -25.84 -6.23
N ALA A 46 -7.64 -24.57 -6.52
CA ALA A 46 -7.85 -24.01 -7.85
C ALA A 46 -6.89 -24.59 -8.89
N HIS A 47 -5.63 -24.82 -8.52
CA HIS A 47 -4.64 -25.49 -9.37
C HIS A 47 -5.06 -26.93 -9.71
N SER A 48 -5.56 -27.69 -8.72
CA SER A 48 -6.05 -29.07 -8.93
C SER A 48 -7.18 -29.13 -9.97
N GLN A 49 -7.91 -28.03 -10.14
CA GLN A 49 -8.96 -27.88 -11.15
C GLN A 49 -8.43 -27.38 -12.51
N GLY A 50 -7.10 -27.27 -12.67
CA GLY A 50 -6.46 -26.87 -13.92
C GLY A 50 -6.56 -25.38 -14.27
N THR A 51 -6.83 -24.51 -13.31
CA THR A 51 -7.08 -23.08 -13.57
C THR A 51 -5.80 -22.28 -13.87
N PHE A 52 -4.64 -22.68 -13.30
CA PHE A 52 -3.34 -22.03 -13.52
C PHE A 52 -2.18 -22.94 -13.08
N PRO A 53 -0.93 -22.70 -13.54
CA PRO A 53 0.25 -23.40 -13.05
C PRO A 53 0.56 -23.00 -11.58
N PHE A 54 0.87 -23.99 -10.72
CA PHE A 54 1.26 -23.74 -9.33
C PHE A 54 2.80 -23.68 -9.24
N GLN A 55 3.35 -22.50 -9.51
CA GLN A 55 4.81 -22.26 -9.50
C GLN A 55 5.13 -21.06 -8.63
N ASN A 56 6.29 -21.07 -7.98
CA ASN A 56 6.79 -19.95 -7.16
C ASN A 56 5.80 -19.46 -6.09
N ILE A 57 5.01 -20.37 -5.52
CA ILE A 57 4.09 -20.09 -4.41
C ILE A 57 4.61 -20.83 -3.18
N ALA A 58 4.84 -20.11 -2.09
CA ALA A 58 5.28 -20.65 -0.81
C ALA A 58 4.40 -20.16 0.32
N LEU A 59 4.40 -20.90 1.42
CA LEU A 59 3.75 -20.46 2.66
C LEU A 59 4.44 -19.20 3.19
N ALA A 60 3.66 -18.17 3.50
CA ALA A 60 4.15 -16.98 4.16
C ALA A 60 4.52 -17.27 5.62
N VAL A 61 5.61 -16.68 6.08
CA VAL A 61 6.01 -16.64 7.48
C VAL A 61 5.74 -15.24 8.06
N GLU A 62 5.78 -15.11 9.37
CA GLU A 62 5.45 -13.84 10.05
C GLU A 62 6.29 -12.66 9.55
N ALA A 63 7.56 -12.91 9.22
CA ALA A 63 8.46 -11.89 8.70
C ALA A 63 8.04 -11.33 7.32
N ASP A 64 7.34 -12.12 6.51
CA ASP A 64 6.90 -11.70 5.17
C ASP A 64 5.97 -10.48 5.21
N TRP A 65 5.19 -10.33 6.28
CA TRP A 65 4.21 -9.23 6.38
C TRP A 65 4.83 -7.84 6.56
N LYS A 66 6.08 -7.77 7.00
CA LYS A 66 6.85 -6.51 7.18
C LYS A 66 7.99 -6.36 6.19
N MET A 67 8.16 -7.36 5.30
CA MET A 67 9.32 -7.41 4.42
C MET A 67 9.15 -6.48 3.25
N GLU A 68 10.12 -5.59 3.05
CA GLU A 68 10.34 -4.91 1.79
C GLU A 68 11.24 -5.81 0.93
N TYR A 69 10.64 -6.50 -0.04
CA TYR A 69 11.34 -7.56 -0.79
C TYR A 69 12.38 -7.01 -1.77
N LEU A 70 12.17 -5.82 -2.32
CA LEU A 70 13.00 -5.22 -3.38
C LEU A 70 13.16 -6.14 -4.60
N ASP A 71 12.21 -7.04 -4.81
CA ASP A 71 12.21 -8.08 -5.85
C ASP A 71 10.75 -8.34 -6.29
N LEU A 72 10.57 -9.19 -7.31
CA LEU A 72 9.25 -9.62 -7.76
C LEU A 72 8.64 -10.68 -6.82
N ILE A 73 8.33 -10.26 -5.61
CA ILE A 73 7.73 -11.08 -4.57
C ILE A 73 6.53 -10.32 -3.99
N LEU A 74 5.41 -11.03 -3.79
CA LEU A 74 4.19 -10.48 -3.23
C LEU A 74 3.66 -11.37 -2.11
N ALA A 75 3.41 -10.80 -0.95
CA ALA A 75 2.68 -11.46 0.13
C ALA A 75 1.16 -11.37 -0.11
N ILE A 76 0.42 -12.47 0.06
CA ILE A 76 -1.04 -12.50 -0.14
C ILE A 76 -1.72 -13.12 1.07
N LYS A 77 -2.69 -12.40 1.62
CA LYS A 77 -3.47 -12.85 2.77
C LYS A 77 -4.96 -12.66 2.53
N ILE A 78 -5.73 -13.71 2.78
CA ILE A 78 -7.19 -13.62 2.89
C ILE A 78 -7.53 -13.05 4.27
N VAL A 79 -8.42 -12.08 4.30
CA VAL A 79 -8.88 -11.39 5.51
C VAL A 79 -10.40 -11.43 5.62
N ASP A 80 -10.91 -11.31 6.85
CA ASP A 80 -12.34 -11.29 7.14
C ASP A 80 -12.81 -9.84 7.29
N GLY A 81 -13.06 -9.22 6.14
CA GLY A 81 -13.59 -7.86 6.06
C GLY A 81 -12.56 -6.75 6.27
N ILE A 82 -13.06 -5.53 6.25
CA ILE A 82 -12.26 -4.29 6.31
C ILE A 82 -11.55 -4.13 7.66
N ASP A 83 -12.16 -4.54 8.77
CA ASP A 83 -11.56 -4.40 10.10
C ASP A 83 -10.29 -5.25 10.23
N ALA A 84 -10.34 -6.50 9.75
CA ALA A 84 -9.17 -7.37 9.74
C ALA A 84 -8.08 -6.85 8.78
N ALA A 85 -8.45 -6.25 7.65
CA ALA A 85 -7.51 -5.60 6.74
C ALA A 85 -6.82 -4.41 7.39
N MET A 86 -7.56 -3.48 7.98
CA MET A 86 -7.00 -2.30 8.64
C MET A 86 -6.14 -2.67 9.86
N ALA A 87 -6.54 -3.69 10.64
CA ALA A 87 -5.74 -4.21 11.73
C ALA A 87 -4.39 -4.77 11.26
N HIS A 88 -4.40 -5.50 10.12
CA HIS A 88 -3.18 -5.99 9.51
C HIS A 88 -2.28 -4.85 9.03
N ILE A 89 -2.82 -3.83 8.37
CA ILE A 89 -2.10 -2.64 7.93
C ILE A 89 -1.49 -1.91 9.13
N ALA A 90 -2.25 -1.72 10.21
CA ALA A 90 -1.77 -1.05 11.42
C ALA A 90 -0.61 -1.80 12.09
N GLN A 91 -0.60 -3.14 12.01
CA GLN A 91 0.43 -3.98 12.61
C GLN A 91 1.69 -4.10 11.76
N TYR A 92 1.55 -4.19 10.44
CA TYR A 92 2.63 -4.59 9.53
C TYR A 92 3.00 -3.53 8.49
N GLY A 93 2.11 -2.58 8.20
CA GLY A 93 2.33 -1.54 7.20
C GLY A 93 3.51 -0.64 7.53
N SER A 94 4.17 -0.14 6.50
CA SER A 94 5.31 0.80 6.61
C SER A 94 4.87 2.23 6.94
N GLY A 95 3.57 2.54 6.84
CA GLY A 95 3.04 3.90 6.91
C GLY A 95 3.33 4.74 5.66
N HIS A 96 3.75 4.11 4.57
CA HIS A 96 4.10 4.77 3.32
C HIS A 96 2.89 4.97 2.41
N SER A 97 2.34 3.92 1.84
CA SER A 97 1.24 3.99 0.87
C SER A 97 0.29 2.83 1.07
N GLU A 98 -0.99 3.14 1.26
CA GLU A 98 -2.02 2.14 1.42
C GLU A 98 -3.18 2.40 0.45
N ALA A 99 -3.77 1.34 -0.08
CA ALA A 99 -4.87 1.45 -1.03
C ALA A 99 -5.99 0.47 -0.74
N ILE A 100 -7.22 0.91 -0.94
CA ILE A 100 -8.40 0.05 -0.97
C ILE A 100 -9.04 0.08 -2.35
N ILE A 101 -9.46 -1.09 -2.83
CA ILE A 101 -10.29 -1.24 -4.02
C ILE A 101 -11.68 -1.67 -3.57
N THR A 102 -12.63 -0.78 -3.69
CA THR A 102 -14.01 -1.03 -3.23
C THR A 102 -15.03 -0.19 -4.00
N SER A 103 -16.25 -0.71 -4.15
CA SER A 103 -17.41 0.05 -4.59
C SER A 103 -18.29 0.53 -3.43
N ASP A 104 -17.99 0.11 -2.20
CA ASP A 104 -18.70 0.55 -1.01
C ASP A 104 -18.15 1.87 -0.51
N TYR A 105 -18.98 2.91 -0.54
CA TYR A 105 -18.62 4.26 -0.12
C TYR A 105 -18.25 4.34 1.38
N SER A 106 -18.98 3.59 2.24
CA SER A 106 -18.71 3.59 3.68
C SER A 106 -17.35 2.98 3.98
N HIS A 107 -17.00 1.87 3.34
CA HIS A 107 -15.69 1.25 3.46
C HIS A 107 -14.58 2.18 2.94
N ALA A 108 -14.81 2.84 1.81
CA ALA A 108 -13.86 3.81 1.26
C ALA A 108 -13.56 4.94 2.25
N MET A 109 -14.61 5.55 2.82
CA MET A 109 -14.46 6.67 3.77
C MET A 109 -13.85 6.23 5.10
N ARG A 110 -14.21 5.04 5.61
CA ARG A 110 -13.57 4.48 6.79
C ARG A 110 -12.08 4.27 6.57
N PHE A 111 -11.71 3.67 5.44
CA PHE A 111 -10.31 3.42 5.10
C PHE A 111 -9.50 4.71 5.04
N LEU A 112 -10.02 5.77 4.38
CA LEU A 112 -9.36 7.08 4.32
C LEU A 112 -9.15 7.71 5.70
N ASN A 113 -10.10 7.55 6.62
CA ASN A 113 -10.06 8.23 7.91
C ASN A 113 -9.29 7.44 8.99
N GLU A 114 -9.28 6.11 8.89
CA GLU A 114 -8.75 5.25 9.95
C GLU A 114 -7.34 4.72 9.63
N VAL A 115 -6.96 4.60 8.34
CA VAL A 115 -5.62 4.12 7.96
C VAL A 115 -4.59 5.24 8.04
N ASP A 116 -3.54 5.00 8.83
CA ASP A 116 -2.49 5.97 9.08
C ASP A 116 -1.26 5.70 8.22
N ALA A 117 -1.29 6.19 7.01
CA ALA A 117 -0.16 6.18 6.08
C ALA A 117 0.11 7.58 5.53
N SER A 118 1.26 7.78 4.90
CA SER A 118 1.61 9.05 4.27
C SER A 118 0.73 9.36 3.06
N ALA A 119 0.26 8.32 2.37
CA ALA A 119 -0.72 8.42 1.30
C ALA A 119 -1.72 7.27 1.38
N VAL A 120 -3.01 7.58 1.29
CA VAL A 120 -4.11 6.62 1.34
C VAL A 120 -4.95 6.80 0.08
N PHE A 121 -5.18 5.70 -0.65
CA PHE A 121 -5.84 5.71 -1.95
C PHE A 121 -7.14 4.92 -1.94
N ILE A 122 -8.13 5.42 -2.67
CA ILE A 122 -9.33 4.66 -3.03
C ILE A 122 -9.31 4.41 -4.53
N ASN A 123 -9.43 3.14 -4.93
CA ASN A 123 -9.54 2.71 -6.33
C ASN A 123 -8.43 3.25 -7.24
N ALA A 124 -7.24 3.42 -6.67
CA ALA A 124 -6.06 3.89 -7.37
C ALA A 124 -4.82 3.11 -6.94
N SER A 125 -3.79 3.14 -7.77
CA SER A 125 -2.53 2.46 -7.49
C SER A 125 -1.68 3.25 -6.51
N THR A 126 -1.03 2.56 -5.57
CA THR A 126 0.00 3.14 -4.69
C THR A 126 1.17 3.75 -5.46
N ARG A 127 1.38 3.33 -6.72
CA ARG A 127 2.38 3.90 -7.64
C ARG A 127 2.19 5.39 -7.92
N LEU A 128 1.00 5.95 -7.66
CA LEU A 128 0.73 7.38 -7.77
C LEU A 128 1.28 8.19 -6.59
N ASN A 129 1.78 7.56 -5.52
CA ASN A 129 2.50 8.26 -4.44
C ASN A 129 3.92 8.62 -4.90
N ASP A 130 4.02 9.65 -5.70
CA ASP A 130 5.22 10.12 -6.35
C ASP A 130 5.14 11.65 -6.46
N GLY A 131 6.25 12.34 -6.21
CA GLY A 131 6.29 13.80 -6.16
C GLY A 131 5.91 14.48 -7.48
N TYR A 132 6.20 13.87 -8.62
CA TYR A 132 5.77 14.40 -9.92
C TYR A 132 4.31 14.13 -10.18
N GLU A 133 3.83 12.91 -9.91
CA GLU A 133 2.42 12.53 -10.09
C GLU A 133 1.49 13.36 -9.19
N LEU A 134 1.94 13.69 -7.98
CA LEU A 134 1.21 14.55 -7.04
C LEU A 134 1.38 16.06 -7.31
N GLY A 135 2.14 16.44 -8.32
CA GLY A 135 2.31 17.84 -8.72
C GLY A 135 3.26 18.66 -7.85
N LEU A 136 4.13 18.00 -7.06
CA LEU A 136 5.12 18.68 -6.20
C LEU A 136 6.38 19.14 -6.95
N GLY A 137 6.48 18.82 -8.25
CA GLY A 137 7.56 19.23 -9.13
C GLY A 137 8.91 18.54 -8.94
N ALA A 138 9.07 17.82 -7.84
CA ALA A 138 10.27 17.02 -7.52
C ALA A 138 9.95 15.99 -6.43
N GLU A 139 10.81 15.00 -6.30
CA GLU A 139 10.85 14.11 -5.15
C GLU A 139 12.29 13.85 -4.75
N LEU A 140 12.70 14.30 -3.56
CA LEU A 140 14.01 14.02 -2.97
C LEU A 140 13.94 12.94 -1.88
N GLY A 141 12.79 12.38 -1.68
CA GLY A 141 12.52 11.31 -0.74
C GLY A 141 11.05 11.28 -0.34
N ILE A 142 10.65 10.22 0.36
CA ILE A 142 9.32 10.08 0.95
C ILE A 142 9.48 9.83 2.45
N SER A 143 8.86 10.67 3.27
CA SER A 143 8.90 10.55 4.72
C SER A 143 7.63 9.88 5.23
N THR A 144 7.78 8.89 6.10
CA THR A 144 6.67 8.33 6.90
C THR A 144 6.59 8.97 8.29
N SER A 145 7.52 9.86 8.62
CA SER A 145 7.56 10.62 9.87
C SER A 145 6.40 11.60 9.98
N ARG A 146 5.99 11.89 11.21
CA ARG A 146 4.97 12.92 11.54
C ARG A 146 5.56 14.19 12.15
N ILE A 147 6.89 14.32 12.18
CA ILE A 147 7.58 15.41 12.87
C ILE A 147 7.70 16.64 11.98
N HIS A 148 7.87 16.46 10.66
CA HIS A 148 8.04 17.53 9.67
C HIS A 148 7.18 17.21 8.43
N ALA A 149 7.76 17.19 7.23
CA ALA A 149 7.06 16.74 6.04
C ALA A 149 6.68 15.26 6.14
N ARG A 150 5.51 14.89 5.63
CA ARG A 150 5.06 13.51 5.50
C ARG A 150 4.67 13.23 4.06
N GLY A 151 5.03 12.06 3.54
CA GLY A 151 4.86 11.71 2.13
C GLY A 151 6.01 12.21 1.27
N PRO A 152 5.80 12.32 -0.06
CA PRO A 152 6.81 12.81 -0.98
C PRO A 152 7.24 14.23 -0.64
N MET A 153 8.56 14.46 -0.65
CA MET A 153 9.15 15.76 -0.33
C MET A 153 9.67 16.42 -1.60
N GLY A 154 9.01 17.48 -2.00
CA GLY A 154 9.44 18.37 -3.06
C GLY A 154 10.15 19.63 -2.52
N LEU A 155 10.26 20.65 -3.36
CA LEU A 155 10.97 21.89 -3.04
C LEU A 155 10.43 22.59 -1.78
N GLU A 156 9.11 22.67 -1.63
CA GLU A 156 8.47 23.33 -0.50
C GLU A 156 8.79 22.65 0.83
N ALA A 157 8.76 21.32 0.88
CA ALA A 157 9.06 20.56 2.08
C ALA A 157 10.54 20.63 2.50
N LEU A 158 11.45 21.00 1.59
CA LEU A 158 12.89 21.10 1.83
C LEU A 158 13.36 22.50 2.16
N THR A 159 12.43 23.48 2.20
CA THR A 159 12.72 24.87 2.50
C THR A 159 11.90 25.33 3.71
N CYS A 160 12.23 26.49 4.25
CA CYS A 160 11.44 27.14 5.28
C CYS A 160 11.22 28.60 4.93
N ASN A 161 10.11 29.14 5.41
CA ASN A 161 9.73 30.51 5.18
C ASN A 161 10.51 31.47 6.10
N LYS A 162 10.87 32.64 5.56
CA LYS A 162 11.41 33.76 6.30
C LYS A 162 10.50 34.96 6.10
N PHE A 163 10.00 35.54 7.19
CA PHE A 163 9.26 36.78 7.12
C PHE A 163 10.23 37.97 7.02
N ILE A 164 10.03 38.83 6.05
CA ILE A 164 10.77 40.07 5.89
C ILE A 164 9.78 41.22 6.11
N ILE A 165 10.05 42.04 7.13
CA ILE A 165 9.22 43.17 7.51
C ILE A 165 10.05 44.43 7.34
N MET A 166 9.61 45.33 6.47
CA MET A 166 10.23 46.63 6.28
C MET A 166 9.26 47.67 6.80
N GLY A 167 9.69 48.42 7.80
CA GLY A 167 8.89 49.49 8.44
C GLY A 167 9.62 50.81 8.43
N ASP A 168 8.91 51.89 8.83
CA ASP A 168 9.43 53.26 8.98
C ASP A 168 9.14 53.81 10.37
N GLY A 169 9.14 52.96 11.39
CA GLY A 169 8.95 53.35 12.81
C GLY A 169 7.62 52.90 13.42
N GLN A 170 6.86 52.05 12.76
CA GLN A 170 5.61 51.50 13.32
C GLN A 170 5.91 50.74 14.61
N VAL A 171 5.11 50.98 15.65
CA VAL A 171 5.14 50.27 16.92
C VAL A 171 3.80 49.59 17.17
N ARG A 172 3.82 48.52 17.96
CA ARG A 172 2.60 47.89 18.43
C ARG A 172 2.05 48.67 19.61
N GLY A 173 0.81 49.20 19.46
CA GLY A 173 0.04 49.80 20.54
C GLY A 173 -0.53 48.79 21.51
#